data_09851d30f28fb808edac2a406547b693
#
_entry.id   09851d30f28fb808edac2a406547b693
#
_cell.length_a   1.000
_cell.length_b   1.000
_cell.length_c   1.000
_cell.angle_alpha   90.00
_cell.angle_beta   90.00
_cell.angle_gamma   90.00
#
_symmetry.space_group_name_H-M   'P 1'
#
loop_
_entity.id
_entity.type
_entity.pdbx_description
1 polymer ?
#
loop_
_entity_poly.entity_id
_entity_poly.type
_entity_poly.pdbx_seq_one_letter_code
_entity_poly.pdbx_strand_id
1 'polypeptide(L)'
;KMQNRYGVSDGVDSWGERANLPEYDNLRDFFSTGVTSITSISLSHGNEKLQNYFSYANTTGHGIIGKHNLSKHNLTFRETSVLLNSRLKLDGSMNLMRQVVKNKPTVGGFYMNPLVGLYRFPRGEDIAYYKENFEVYDEGRNLNIQNWHTSYEDFEQNPYWITNRILSKENRMHVIVSLSANLKINDWLSLQARGNVDYINDKVRQQFYASTAPALAGANGRYIEMDYQETQYYGDAILMMKKQWDAFSLNAALGASINDKTVNSTRYDSKTASLKYANVFNLANIIMNGSAGLDQKIDARR
;
A
#
# COMPACT_ATOMS: atom_id res chain seq x y z
N LYS A 1 16.86 -30.25 -32.18
CA LYS A 1 17.49 -31.24 -31.25
C LYS A 1 16.63 -31.55 -30.03
N MET A 2 16.00 -30.56 -29.40
CA MET A 2 15.12 -30.77 -28.23
C MET A 2 13.80 -31.46 -28.60
N GLN A 3 13.15 -31.05 -29.67
CA GLN A 3 11.91 -31.68 -30.15
C GLN A 3 12.09 -33.19 -30.41
N ASN A 4 13.15 -33.56 -31.14
CA ASN A 4 13.45 -34.98 -31.39
C ASN A 4 13.76 -35.74 -30.08
N ARG A 5 14.30 -35.07 -29.07
CA ARG A 5 14.63 -35.69 -27.77
C ARG A 5 13.38 -35.99 -26.96
N TYR A 6 12.35 -35.17 -27.07
CA TYR A 6 11.10 -35.31 -26.30
C TYR A 6 9.91 -35.82 -27.14
N GLY A 7 10.14 -36.18 -28.38
CA GLY A 7 9.14 -36.78 -29.23
C GLY A 7 8.01 -35.84 -29.72
N VAL A 8 8.23 -34.51 -29.59
CA VAL A 8 7.27 -33.51 -30.05
C VAL A 8 7.60 -33.14 -31.50
N SER A 9 6.76 -33.52 -32.46
CA SER A 9 7.03 -33.30 -33.88
C SER A 9 6.34 -32.08 -34.44
N ASP A 10 5.06 -31.87 -34.15
CA ASP A 10 4.25 -30.79 -34.75
C ASP A 10 3.16 -30.34 -33.76
N GLY A 11 2.74 -29.10 -33.88
CA GLY A 11 1.61 -28.55 -33.11
C GLY A 11 1.96 -27.26 -32.35
N VAL A 12 1.01 -26.77 -31.62
CA VAL A 12 1.13 -25.52 -30.82
C VAL A 12 2.23 -25.59 -29.77
N ASP A 13 2.49 -26.79 -29.25
CA ASP A 13 3.52 -27.03 -28.21
C ASP A 13 4.88 -27.41 -28.79
N SER A 14 5.05 -27.42 -30.13
CA SER A 14 6.32 -27.71 -30.79
C SER A 14 7.21 -26.44 -30.83
N TRP A 15 8.53 -26.65 -30.81
CA TRP A 15 9.49 -25.56 -30.97
C TRP A 15 9.55 -25.00 -32.40
N GLY A 16 8.85 -25.61 -33.34
CA GLY A 16 8.87 -25.26 -34.76
C GLY A 16 10.25 -25.43 -35.42
N GLU A 17 10.40 -24.91 -36.61
CA GLU A 17 11.70 -24.78 -37.27
C GLU A 17 12.44 -23.55 -36.71
N ARG A 18 13.77 -23.58 -36.76
CA ARG A 18 14.58 -22.45 -36.35
C ARG A 18 14.26 -21.25 -37.25
N ALA A 19 13.54 -20.29 -36.71
CA ALA A 19 13.26 -19.05 -37.42
C ALA A 19 14.51 -18.15 -37.42
N ASN A 20 14.76 -17.48 -38.54
CA ASN A 20 15.78 -16.46 -38.65
C ASN A 20 15.12 -15.08 -38.46
N LEU A 21 14.51 -14.87 -37.27
CA LEU A 21 13.80 -13.65 -36.91
C LEU A 21 14.73 -12.73 -36.09
N PRO A 22 14.53 -11.44 -36.14
CA PRO A 22 15.18 -10.52 -35.23
C PRO A 22 14.85 -10.88 -33.77
N GLU A 23 15.80 -10.69 -32.87
CA GLU A 23 15.56 -10.84 -31.44
C GLU A 23 15.40 -9.45 -30.82
N TYR A 24 14.29 -9.28 -30.07
CA TYR A 24 13.96 -8.07 -29.35
C TYR A 24 14.24 -8.24 -27.86
N ASP A 25 14.75 -7.19 -27.20
CA ASP A 25 14.92 -7.17 -25.75
C ASP A 25 13.65 -6.66 -25.05
N ASN A 26 12.56 -7.37 -25.29
CA ASN A 26 11.21 -7.05 -24.78
C ASN A 26 11.16 -6.87 -23.26
N LEU A 27 12.03 -7.61 -22.53
CA LEU A 27 12.13 -7.48 -21.07
C LEU A 27 12.69 -6.12 -20.67
N ARG A 28 13.78 -5.70 -21.28
CA ARG A 28 14.40 -4.41 -21.00
C ARG A 28 13.48 -3.26 -21.37
N ASP A 29 12.79 -3.36 -22.50
CA ASP A 29 11.93 -2.31 -23.03
C ASP A 29 10.65 -2.09 -22.21
N PHE A 30 10.27 -3.08 -21.42
CA PHE A 30 9.15 -2.97 -20.48
C PHE A 30 9.50 -2.19 -19.22
N PHE A 31 10.71 -2.35 -18.70
CA PHE A 31 11.12 -1.71 -17.47
C PHE A 31 11.64 -0.28 -17.70
N SER A 32 11.39 0.57 -16.75
CA SER A 32 11.93 1.93 -16.69
C SER A 32 12.92 2.08 -15.53
N THR A 33 13.69 3.15 -15.54
CA THR A 33 14.54 3.46 -14.39
C THR A 33 13.69 3.92 -13.22
N GLY A 34 13.78 3.20 -12.11
CA GLY A 34 13.15 3.61 -10.85
C GLY A 34 13.96 4.74 -10.21
N VAL A 35 13.26 5.74 -9.69
CA VAL A 35 13.87 6.89 -9.02
C VAL A 35 13.15 7.15 -7.70
N THR A 36 13.91 7.34 -6.62
CA THR A 36 13.36 7.79 -5.34
C THR A 36 14.10 9.06 -4.92
N SER A 37 13.33 10.11 -4.61
CA SER A 37 13.84 11.37 -4.08
C SER A 37 13.31 11.59 -2.67
N ILE A 38 14.19 11.96 -1.75
CA ILE A 38 13.85 12.30 -0.37
C ILE A 38 14.40 13.68 -0.09
N THR A 39 13.51 14.58 0.28
CA THR A 39 13.87 15.94 0.72
C THR A 39 13.37 16.15 2.13
N SER A 40 14.23 16.61 3.02
CA SER A 40 13.83 16.86 4.41
C SER A 40 14.44 18.16 4.93
N ILE A 41 13.70 18.77 5.85
CA ILE A 41 14.15 19.91 6.64
C ILE A 41 13.83 19.64 8.10
N SER A 42 14.75 20.00 8.98
CA SER A 42 14.52 19.94 10.42
C SER A 42 15.02 21.21 11.12
N LEU A 43 14.32 21.57 12.18
CA LEU A 43 14.64 22.71 13.01
C LEU A 43 14.58 22.28 14.48
N SER A 44 15.63 22.59 15.22
CA SER A 44 15.69 22.42 16.67
C SER A 44 15.95 23.76 17.32
N HIS A 45 15.19 24.07 18.33
CA HIS A 45 15.36 25.28 19.13
C HIS A 45 15.06 25.00 20.58
N GLY A 46 15.77 25.65 21.49
CA GLY A 46 15.46 25.53 22.90
C GLY A 46 16.60 25.93 23.81
N ASN A 47 16.34 25.71 25.08
CA ASN A 47 17.27 25.90 26.20
C ASN A 47 17.12 24.71 27.17
N GLU A 48 17.73 24.81 28.37
CA GLU A 48 17.67 23.75 29.39
C GLU A 48 16.24 23.44 29.87
N LYS A 49 15.30 24.39 29.76
CA LYS A 49 13.92 24.24 30.24
C LYS A 49 12.91 23.92 29.18
N LEU A 50 13.17 24.32 27.94
CA LEU A 50 12.24 24.12 26.80
C LEU A 50 13.05 23.76 25.58
N GLN A 51 12.73 22.63 24.97
CA GLN A 51 13.33 22.15 23.71
C GLN A 51 12.24 21.80 22.74
N ASN A 52 12.35 22.33 21.53
CA ASN A 52 11.44 22.08 20.44
C ASN A 52 12.19 21.47 19.28
N TYR A 53 11.57 20.48 18.65
CA TYR A 53 12.03 19.88 17.41
C TYR A 53 10.87 19.82 16.42
N PHE A 54 11.15 20.27 15.22
CA PHE A 54 10.25 20.17 14.09
C PHE A 54 10.97 19.54 12.92
N SER A 55 10.32 18.64 12.19
CA SER A 55 10.84 18.16 10.92
C SER A 55 9.72 17.88 9.93
N TYR A 56 10.04 18.11 8.67
CA TYR A 56 9.22 17.73 7.53
C TYR A 56 10.07 16.98 6.54
N ALA A 57 9.55 15.84 6.05
CA ALA A 57 10.17 15.06 4.99
C ALA A 57 9.15 14.75 3.90
N ASN A 58 9.58 14.92 2.65
CA ASN A 58 8.85 14.50 1.46
C ASN A 58 9.63 13.40 0.76
N THR A 59 8.94 12.32 0.43
CA THR A 59 9.48 11.22 -0.39
C THR A 59 8.61 11.08 -1.63
N THR A 60 9.23 11.13 -2.80
CA THR A 60 8.59 10.79 -4.07
C THR A 60 9.33 9.63 -4.72
N GLY A 61 8.60 8.69 -5.30
CA GLY A 61 9.17 7.52 -5.93
C GLY A 61 8.44 7.14 -7.21
N HIS A 62 9.21 6.78 -8.23
CA HIS A 62 8.72 6.14 -9.44
C HIS A 62 9.32 4.74 -9.50
N GLY A 63 8.46 3.74 -9.64
CA GLY A 63 8.90 2.34 -9.73
C GLY A 63 9.49 2.00 -11.11
N ILE A 64 10.14 0.84 -11.18
CA ILE A 64 10.66 0.31 -12.46
C ILE A 64 9.56 -0.18 -13.40
N ILE A 65 8.37 -0.47 -12.89
CA ILE A 65 7.17 -0.76 -13.68
C ILE A 65 6.39 0.54 -13.86
N GLY A 66 6.00 0.83 -15.09
CA GLY A 66 5.34 2.08 -15.45
C GLY A 66 4.10 2.38 -14.59
N LYS A 67 3.84 3.66 -14.34
CA LYS A 67 2.73 4.20 -13.53
C LYS A 67 2.70 3.83 -12.05
N HIS A 68 3.66 3.07 -11.56
CA HIS A 68 3.83 2.85 -10.13
C HIS A 68 4.49 4.08 -9.49
N ASN A 69 3.76 4.74 -8.60
CA ASN A 69 4.21 5.99 -7.96
C ASN A 69 3.95 5.96 -6.46
N LEU A 70 4.90 6.53 -5.73
CA LEU A 70 4.81 6.80 -4.30
C LEU A 70 4.94 8.30 -4.05
N SER A 71 4.07 8.83 -3.20
CA SER A 71 4.22 10.15 -2.58
C SER A 71 3.98 10.01 -1.08
N LYS A 72 4.93 10.46 -0.28
CA LYS A 72 4.85 10.39 1.19
C LYS A 72 5.29 11.72 1.80
N HIS A 73 4.48 12.23 2.71
CA HIS A 73 4.76 13.41 3.53
C HIS A 73 4.81 12.96 4.98
N ASN A 74 5.83 13.35 5.69
CA ASN A 74 5.99 13.07 7.11
C ASN A 74 6.30 14.37 7.85
N LEU A 75 5.50 14.68 8.87
CA LEU A 75 5.64 15.83 9.74
C LEU A 75 5.86 15.31 11.15
N THR A 76 6.92 15.79 11.81
CA THR A 76 7.20 15.46 13.20
C THR A 76 7.35 16.74 14.00
N PHE A 77 6.68 16.78 15.15
CA PHE A 77 6.85 17.80 16.16
C PHE A 77 7.15 17.12 17.49
N ARG A 78 8.09 17.67 18.24
CA ARG A 78 8.39 17.24 19.61
C ARG A 78 8.72 18.45 20.47
N GLU A 79 8.16 18.46 21.66
CA GLU A 79 8.46 19.42 22.71
C GLU A 79 8.84 18.70 23.99
N THR A 80 9.91 19.16 24.62
CA THR A 80 10.33 18.74 25.93
C THR A 80 10.38 19.96 26.83
N SER A 81 9.65 19.93 27.95
CA SER A 81 9.57 21.01 28.92
C SER A 81 9.99 20.53 30.31
N VAL A 82 10.83 21.34 31.02
CA VAL A 82 11.29 21.07 32.38
C VAL A 82 10.74 22.16 33.28
N LEU A 83 9.85 21.77 34.18
CA LEU A 83 9.04 22.64 35.03
C LEU A 83 9.28 22.36 36.53
N LEU A 84 8.68 23.17 37.40
CA LEU A 84 8.71 23.01 38.85
C LEU A 84 10.12 22.82 39.42
N ASN A 85 11.04 23.73 39.07
CA ASN A 85 12.44 23.63 39.45
C ASN A 85 13.07 22.25 39.15
N SER A 86 12.87 21.77 37.91
CA SER A 86 13.36 20.50 37.40
C SER A 86 12.72 19.24 38.01
N ARG A 87 11.62 19.40 38.75
CA ARG A 87 10.89 18.24 39.30
C ARG A 87 9.93 17.60 38.30
N LEU A 88 9.44 18.36 37.33
CA LEU A 88 8.51 17.85 36.32
C LEU A 88 9.15 17.99 34.95
N LYS A 89 9.35 16.85 34.26
CA LYS A 89 9.72 16.80 32.87
C LYS A 89 8.53 16.32 32.06
N LEU A 90 8.09 17.13 31.11
CA LEU A 90 7.07 16.79 30.10
C LEU A 90 7.75 16.57 28.77
N ASP A 91 7.32 15.53 28.03
CA ASP A 91 7.77 15.27 26.68
C ASP A 91 6.54 14.92 25.84
N GLY A 92 6.22 15.76 24.87
CA GLY A 92 5.12 15.59 23.95
C GLY A 92 5.66 15.45 22.53
N SER A 93 5.09 14.51 21.75
CA SER A 93 5.43 14.37 20.35
C SER A 93 4.21 14.06 19.51
N MET A 94 4.24 14.53 18.26
CA MET A 94 3.26 14.22 17.23
C MET A 94 4.00 13.86 15.96
N ASN A 95 3.60 12.76 15.35
CA ASN A 95 4.01 12.37 14.02
C ASN A 95 2.77 12.25 13.12
N LEU A 96 2.77 12.96 12.01
CA LEU A 96 1.71 12.90 10.99
C LEU A 96 2.34 12.43 9.68
N MET A 97 1.87 11.30 9.18
CA MET A 97 2.27 10.76 7.89
C MET A 97 1.07 10.67 6.95
N ARG A 98 1.24 11.17 5.73
CA ARG A 98 0.32 10.94 4.62
C ARG A 98 1.08 10.27 3.48
N GLN A 99 0.58 9.12 3.03
CA GLN A 99 1.18 8.37 1.94
C GLN A 99 0.14 8.07 0.87
N VAL A 100 0.53 8.24 -0.39
CA VAL A 100 -0.26 7.84 -1.56
C VAL A 100 0.60 6.91 -2.40
N VAL A 101 0.10 5.70 -2.64
CA VAL A 101 0.69 4.74 -3.58
C VAL A 101 -0.28 4.55 -4.72
N LYS A 102 0.22 4.67 -5.95
CA LYS A 102 -0.57 4.41 -7.17
C LYS A 102 0.01 3.21 -7.89
N ASN A 103 -0.86 2.34 -8.36
CA ASN A 103 -0.56 1.21 -9.24
C ASN A 103 0.59 0.34 -8.71
N LYS A 104 0.51 -0.01 -7.42
CA LYS A 104 1.44 -0.94 -6.79
C LYS A 104 1.42 -2.26 -7.56
N PRO A 105 2.56 -2.75 -8.07
CA PRO A 105 2.60 -3.99 -8.81
C PRO A 105 2.18 -5.17 -7.94
N THR A 106 1.35 -6.04 -8.49
CA THR A 106 1.00 -7.31 -7.85
C THR A 106 2.05 -8.35 -8.21
N VAL A 107 2.55 -9.07 -7.22
CA VAL A 107 3.51 -10.16 -7.37
C VAL A 107 2.84 -11.50 -7.11
N GLY A 108 3.26 -12.55 -7.78
CA GLY A 108 2.86 -13.93 -7.54
C GLY A 108 1.58 -14.40 -8.23
N GLY A 109 0.58 -13.57 -8.48
CA GLY A 109 -0.64 -13.96 -9.16
C GLY A 109 -0.48 -14.01 -10.68
N PHE A 110 -1.14 -14.95 -11.36
CA PHE A 110 -1.06 -15.03 -12.81
C PHE A 110 -1.66 -13.78 -13.49
N TYR A 111 -2.92 -13.50 -13.22
CA TYR A 111 -3.72 -12.52 -13.96
C TYR A 111 -3.31 -11.06 -13.75
N MET A 112 -2.79 -10.70 -12.59
CA MET A 112 -2.44 -9.31 -12.25
C MET A 112 -0.94 -9.02 -12.34
N ASN A 113 -0.12 -10.05 -12.52
CA ASN A 113 1.31 -9.88 -12.61
C ASN A 113 1.71 -9.63 -14.07
N PRO A 114 2.18 -8.42 -14.42
CA PRO A 114 2.54 -8.10 -15.79
C PRO A 114 3.71 -8.93 -16.32
N LEU A 115 4.52 -9.51 -15.41
CA LEU A 115 5.67 -10.33 -15.79
C LEU A 115 5.27 -11.66 -16.42
N VAL A 116 4.08 -12.19 -16.15
CA VAL A 116 3.63 -13.45 -16.73
C VAL A 116 3.52 -13.32 -18.24
N GLY A 117 2.77 -12.35 -18.76
CA GLY A 117 2.68 -12.10 -20.19
C GLY A 117 4.02 -11.70 -20.80
N LEU A 118 4.79 -10.88 -20.08
CA LEU A 118 6.10 -10.41 -20.52
C LEU A 118 7.11 -11.56 -20.74
N TYR A 119 7.21 -12.50 -19.79
CA TYR A 119 8.13 -13.63 -19.91
C TYR A 119 7.69 -14.70 -20.94
N ARG A 120 6.40 -14.77 -21.23
CA ARG A 120 5.86 -15.69 -22.22
C ARG A 120 5.83 -15.11 -23.63
N PHE A 121 5.99 -13.79 -23.75
CA PHE A 121 5.96 -13.11 -25.04
C PHE A 121 7.08 -13.59 -25.98
N PRO A 122 6.80 -13.88 -27.26
CA PRO A 122 7.78 -14.38 -28.21
C PRO A 122 8.93 -13.39 -28.43
N ARG A 123 10.17 -13.87 -28.37
CA ARG A 123 11.36 -13.03 -28.60
C ARG A 123 11.51 -12.53 -30.04
N GLY A 124 10.90 -13.21 -30.99
CA GLY A 124 10.91 -12.82 -32.38
C GLY A 124 9.87 -11.75 -32.74
N GLU A 125 9.08 -11.30 -31.78
CA GLU A 125 8.07 -10.26 -31.95
C GLU A 125 8.43 -9.03 -31.11
N ASP A 126 8.08 -7.85 -31.61
CA ASP A 126 8.32 -6.58 -30.95
C ASP A 126 7.14 -6.24 -30.02
N ILE A 127 7.39 -6.21 -28.72
CA ILE A 127 6.38 -5.84 -27.72
C ILE A 127 5.96 -4.37 -27.82
N ALA A 128 6.75 -3.52 -28.51
CA ALA A 128 6.43 -2.12 -28.71
C ALA A 128 5.08 -1.92 -29.42
N TYR A 129 4.73 -2.83 -30.34
CA TYR A 129 3.41 -2.83 -30.97
C TYR A 129 2.28 -2.92 -29.92
N TYR A 130 2.40 -3.84 -28.95
CA TYR A 130 1.42 -4.04 -27.88
C TYR A 130 1.50 -3.01 -26.78
N LYS A 131 2.57 -2.24 -26.71
CA LYS A 131 2.70 -1.06 -25.85
C LYS A 131 1.90 0.11 -26.42
N GLU A 132 2.05 0.38 -27.69
CA GLU A 132 1.36 1.47 -28.39
C GLU A 132 -0.11 1.15 -28.61
N ASN A 133 -0.42 -0.11 -28.89
CA ASN A 133 -1.75 -0.64 -29.18
C ASN A 133 -2.21 -1.63 -28.11
N PHE A 134 -2.05 -1.31 -26.81
CA PHE A 134 -2.46 -2.21 -25.73
C PHE A 134 -3.98 -2.38 -25.66
N GLU A 135 -4.73 -1.54 -26.35
CA GLU A 135 -6.18 -1.62 -26.51
C GLU A 135 -6.59 -1.30 -27.94
N VAL A 136 -7.69 -1.90 -28.37
CA VAL A 136 -8.33 -1.67 -29.67
C VAL A 136 -9.81 -1.42 -29.46
N TYR A 137 -10.42 -0.62 -30.33
CA TYR A 137 -11.86 -0.34 -30.25
C TYR A 137 -12.67 -1.52 -30.75
N ASP A 138 -13.65 -1.95 -29.96
CA ASP A 138 -14.64 -2.97 -30.30
C ASP A 138 -15.98 -2.29 -30.57
N GLU A 139 -16.40 -2.30 -31.86
CA GLU A 139 -17.68 -1.68 -32.30
C GLU A 139 -18.88 -2.36 -31.65
N GLY A 140 -18.83 -3.69 -31.47
CA GLY A 140 -19.95 -4.47 -30.92
C GLY A 140 -20.22 -4.12 -29.46
N ARG A 141 -19.18 -3.76 -28.71
CA ARG A 141 -19.26 -3.37 -27.29
C ARG A 141 -19.21 -1.86 -27.06
N ASN A 142 -18.90 -1.09 -28.11
CA ASN A 142 -18.71 0.37 -28.06
C ASN A 142 -17.72 0.79 -26.96
N LEU A 143 -16.59 0.09 -26.86
CA LEU A 143 -15.51 0.38 -25.91
C LEU A 143 -14.17 -0.19 -26.36
N ASN A 144 -13.08 0.31 -25.80
CA ASN A 144 -11.75 -0.26 -26.02
C ASN A 144 -11.59 -1.57 -25.22
N ILE A 145 -11.13 -2.60 -25.90
CA ILE A 145 -10.82 -3.92 -25.34
C ILE A 145 -9.32 -4.17 -25.35
N GLN A 146 -8.88 -5.09 -24.52
CA GLN A 146 -7.46 -5.51 -24.48
C GLN A 146 -7.01 -6.08 -25.81
N ASN A 147 -5.85 -5.63 -26.30
CA ASN A 147 -5.15 -6.21 -27.45
C ASN A 147 -3.95 -7.01 -26.96
N TRP A 148 -3.90 -8.30 -27.28
CA TRP A 148 -2.78 -9.16 -26.92
C TRP A 148 -2.62 -10.29 -27.94
N HIS A 149 -1.43 -10.88 -28.05
CA HIS A 149 -1.13 -11.93 -29.02
C HIS A 149 -1.87 -13.25 -28.75
N THR A 150 -2.29 -13.47 -27.50
CA THR A 150 -3.10 -14.62 -27.11
C THR A 150 -4.47 -14.15 -26.62
N SER A 151 -5.54 -14.60 -27.24
CA SER A 151 -6.92 -14.26 -26.85
C SER A 151 -7.59 -15.32 -25.97
N TYR A 152 -6.93 -16.43 -25.70
CA TYR A 152 -7.56 -17.62 -25.13
C TYR A 152 -7.06 -18.02 -23.75
N GLU A 153 -6.02 -17.38 -23.25
CA GLU A 153 -5.42 -17.74 -21.98
C GLU A 153 -5.69 -16.68 -20.92
N ASP A 154 -6.65 -16.95 -20.06
CA ASP A 154 -7.08 -15.99 -19.01
C ASP A 154 -6.04 -15.73 -17.92
N PHE A 155 -5.02 -16.53 -17.79
CA PHE A 155 -3.94 -16.28 -16.82
C PHE A 155 -2.85 -15.35 -17.37
N GLU A 156 -2.89 -15.01 -18.66
CA GLU A 156 -1.96 -14.11 -19.32
C GLU A 156 -2.70 -12.91 -19.88
N GLN A 157 -2.16 -11.75 -19.66
CA GLN A 157 -2.69 -10.48 -20.14
C GLN A 157 -1.57 -9.62 -20.71
N ASN A 158 -1.91 -8.69 -21.61
CA ASN A 158 -0.96 -7.69 -22.05
C ASN A 158 -0.38 -6.94 -20.84
N PRO A 159 0.94 -6.93 -20.62
CA PRO A 159 1.59 -6.22 -19.52
C PRO A 159 1.21 -4.73 -19.46
N TYR A 160 1.01 -4.11 -20.63
CA TYR A 160 0.62 -2.70 -20.71
C TYR A 160 -0.88 -2.49 -20.45
N TRP A 161 -1.73 -3.49 -20.71
CA TRP A 161 -3.12 -3.47 -20.23
C TRP A 161 -3.14 -3.46 -18.70
N ILE A 162 -2.42 -4.38 -18.08
CA ILE A 162 -2.34 -4.47 -16.61
C ILE A 162 -1.93 -3.12 -16.02
N THR A 163 -0.86 -2.52 -16.52
CA THR A 163 -0.34 -1.25 -15.98
C THR A 163 -1.20 -0.04 -16.30
N ASN A 164 -2.05 -0.10 -17.34
CA ASN A 164 -2.88 1.02 -17.79
C ASN A 164 -4.35 0.90 -17.43
N ARG A 165 -4.88 -0.32 -17.22
CA ARG A 165 -6.30 -0.60 -17.06
C ARG A 165 -6.66 -1.41 -15.81
N ILE A 166 -5.66 -1.88 -15.06
CA ILE A 166 -5.85 -2.41 -13.71
C ILE A 166 -5.21 -1.40 -12.75
N LEU A 167 -6.00 -0.45 -12.30
CA LEU A 167 -5.51 0.70 -11.55
C LEU A 167 -5.79 0.54 -10.05
N SER A 168 -4.84 0.94 -9.23
CA SER A 168 -5.00 1.01 -7.78
C SER A 168 -4.52 2.36 -7.23
N LYS A 169 -5.20 2.82 -6.19
CA LYS A 169 -4.78 3.98 -5.41
C LYS A 169 -4.98 3.67 -3.93
N GLU A 170 -3.89 3.68 -3.20
CA GLU A 170 -3.86 3.51 -1.76
C GLU A 170 -3.51 4.85 -1.11
N ASN A 171 -4.37 5.35 -0.22
CA ASN A 171 -4.10 6.53 0.60
C ASN A 171 -4.02 6.09 2.05
N ARG A 172 -2.92 6.37 2.71
CA ARG A 172 -2.74 6.15 4.14
C ARG A 172 -2.54 7.47 4.85
N MET A 173 -3.27 7.65 5.93
CA MET A 173 -3.02 8.67 6.95
C MET A 173 -2.69 7.96 8.24
N HIS A 174 -1.57 8.33 8.86
CA HIS A 174 -1.12 7.77 10.13
C HIS A 174 -0.73 8.92 11.06
N VAL A 175 -1.35 8.95 12.22
CA VAL A 175 -1.13 9.98 13.26
C VAL A 175 -0.74 9.28 14.55
N ILE A 176 0.41 9.64 15.09
CA ILE A 176 0.86 9.19 16.40
C ILE A 176 1.02 10.43 17.27
N VAL A 177 0.33 10.44 18.42
CA VAL A 177 0.51 11.47 19.44
C VAL A 177 0.94 10.78 20.73
N SER A 178 2.03 11.24 21.32
CA SER A 178 2.57 10.69 22.56
C SER A 178 2.82 11.82 23.56
N LEU A 179 2.47 11.56 24.80
CA LEU A 179 2.76 12.44 25.93
C LEU A 179 3.35 11.63 27.06
N SER A 180 4.44 12.11 27.66
CA SER A 180 5.00 11.56 28.88
C SER A 180 5.25 12.63 29.90
N ALA A 181 4.99 12.33 31.18
CA ALA A 181 5.26 13.17 32.31
C ALA A 181 6.09 12.38 33.31
N ASN A 182 7.21 12.94 33.73
CA ASN A 182 8.07 12.40 34.79
C ASN A 182 8.11 13.42 35.93
N LEU A 183 7.50 13.08 37.06
CA LEU A 183 7.43 13.91 38.27
C LEU A 183 8.32 13.33 39.35
N LYS A 184 9.34 14.09 39.75
CA LYS A 184 10.13 13.82 40.95
C LYS A 184 9.34 14.36 42.15
N ILE A 185 8.68 13.46 42.92
CA ILE A 185 7.87 13.81 44.07
C ILE A 185 8.82 14.26 45.21
N ASN A 186 9.87 13.44 45.44
CA ASN A 186 10.98 13.74 46.36
C ASN A 186 12.24 12.98 45.91
N ASP A 187 13.30 12.94 46.73
CA ASP A 187 14.58 12.34 46.30
C ASP A 187 14.56 10.83 46.11
N TRP A 188 13.58 10.15 46.68
CA TRP A 188 13.45 8.68 46.58
C TRP A 188 12.18 8.21 45.89
N LEU A 189 11.26 9.13 45.52
CA LEU A 189 9.98 8.76 44.92
C LEU A 189 9.74 9.59 43.66
N SER A 190 9.43 8.91 42.57
CA SER A 190 9.04 9.53 41.28
C SER A 190 7.86 8.83 40.66
N LEU A 191 7.08 9.59 39.92
CA LEU A 191 5.94 9.11 39.13
C LEU A 191 6.22 9.37 37.66
N GLN A 192 6.09 8.36 36.84
CA GLN A 192 6.03 8.48 35.39
C GLN A 192 4.61 8.15 34.89
N ALA A 193 4.05 9.01 34.04
CA ALA A 193 2.82 8.75 33.34
C ALA A 193 3.07 8.92 31.85
N ARG A 194 2.50 8.01 31.03
CA ARG A 194 2.61 8.06 29.57
C ARG A 194 1.25 7.82 28.94
N GLY A 195 0.99 8.52 27.85
CA GLY A 195 -0.17 8.30 27.01
C GLY A 195 0.23 8.33 25.54
N ASN A 196 -0.42 7.48 24.74
CA ASN A 196 -0.20 7.41 23.31
C ASN A 196 -1.55 7.20 22.60
N VAL A 197 -1.72 7.89 21.50
CA VAL A 197 -2.80 7.65 20.53
C VAL A 197 -2.15 7.34 19.19
N ASP A 198 -2.49 6.18 18.64
CA ASP A 198 -2.10 5.75 17.29
C ASP A 198 -3.35 5.63 16.44
N TYR A 199 -3.41 6.39 15.35
CA TYR A 199 -4.54 6.43 14.43
C TYR A 199 -4.07 6.17 13.01
N ILE A 200 -4.67 5.15 12.38
CA ILE A 200 -4.43 4.79 10.98
C ILE A 200 -5.76 4.85 10.22
N ASN A 201 -5.76 5.51 9.06
CA ASN A 201 -6.84 5.41 8.09
C ASN A 201 -6.28 5.09 6.71
N ASP A 202 -6.68 3.94 6.18
CA ASP A 202 -6.31 3.46 4.84
C ASP A 202 -7.53 3.45 3.94
N LYS A 203 -7.43 4.14 2.80
CA LYS A 203 -8.44 4.12 1.74
C LYS A 203 -7.84 3.53 0.48
N VAL A 204 -8.41 2.43 0.02
CA VAL A 204 -7.94 1.72 -1.18
C VAL A 204 -9.05 1.73 -2.22
N ARG A 205 -8.71 2.10 -3.44
CA ARG A 205 -9.59 1.98 -4.62
C ARG A 205 -8.87 1.18 -5.69
N GLN A 206 -9.60 0.20 -6.27
CA GLN A 206 -9.11 -0.59 -7.39
C GLN A 206 -10.15 -0.55 -8.52
N GLN A 207 -9.67 -0.40 -9.73
CA GLN A 207 -10.45 -0.27 -10.95
C GLN A 207 -9.91 -1.26 -11.97
N PHE A 208 -10.73 -2.21 -12.34
CA PHE A 208 -10.43 -3.18 -13.40
C PHE A 208 -11.32 -2.84 -14.59
N TYR A 209 -10.72 -2.44 -15.68
CA TYR A 209 -11.48 -2.06 -16.87
C TYR A 209 -12.12 -3.29 -17.53
N ALA A 210 -13.21 -3.05 -18.22
CA ALA A 210 -13.85 -4.05 -19.09
C ALA A 210 -12.84 -4.64 -20.07
N SER A 211 -12.91 -5.94 -20.34
CA SER A 211 -11.91 -6.73 -21.09
C SER A 211 -10.66 -7.17 -20.27
N THR A 212 -10.60 -6.85 -18.98
CA THR A 212 -9.66 -7.53 -18.08
C THR A 212 -10.06 -9.01 -17.95
N ALA A 213 -9.07 -9.89 -17.73
CA ALA A 213 -9.29 -11.34 -17.59
C ALA A 213 -10.53 -11.68 -16.77
N PRO A 214 -11.41 -12.60 -17.22
CA PRO A 214 -12.69 -12.92 -16.59
C PRO A 214 -12.58 -13.39 -15.13
N ALA A 215 -11.45 -13.98 -14.78
CA ALA A 215 -11.15 -14.36 -13.40
C ALA A 215 -11.01 -13.16 -12.44
N LEU A 216 -10.72 -11.97 -12.96
CA LEU A 216 -10.52 -10.75 -12.17
C LEU A 216 -11.71 -9.80 -12.23
N ALA A 217 -12.36 -9.67 -13.38
CA ALA A 217 -13.40 -8.68 -13.62
C ALA A 217 -14.51 -9.23 -14.51
N GLY A 218 -15.70 -8.68 -14.37
CA GLY A 218 -16.83 -8.97 -15.26
C GLY A 218 -16.74 -8.22 -16.58
N ALA A 219 -17.70 -8.48 -17.47
CA ALA A 219 -17.76 -7.88 -18.80
C ALA A 219 -17.69 -6.34 -18.78
N ASN A 220 -18.23 -5.69 -17.76
CA ASN A 220 -18.24 -4.24 -17.62
C ASN A 220 -17.12 -3.70 -16.69
N GLY A 221 -16.20 -4.59 -16.27
CA GLY A 221 -15.12 -4.27 -15.34
C GLY A 221 -15.47 -4.63 -13.89
N ARG A 222 -14.61 -4.18 -12.95
CA ARG A 222 -14.78 -4.38 -11.51
C ARG A 222 -14.31 -3.17 -10.74
N TYR A 223 -15.04 -2.81 -9.70
CA TYR A 223 -14.69 -1.74 -8.79
C TYR A 223 -14.60 -2.25 -7.36
N ILE A 224 -13.51 -1.90 -6.69
CA ILE A 224 -13.30 -2.21 -5.27
C ILE A 224 -12.97 -0.91 -4.54
N GLU A 225 -13.67 -0.68 -3.43
CA GLU A 225 -13.38 0.40 -2.49
C GLU A 225 -13.28 -0.17 -1.08
N MET A 226 -12.21 0.17 -0.38
CA MET A 226 -11.98 -0.24 1.01
C MET A 226 -11.66 1.00 1.85
N ASP A 227 -12.26 1.06 3.03
CA ASP A 227 -11.90 1.99 4.10
C ASP A 227 -11.55 1.17 5.33
N TYR A 228 -10.34 1.35 5.85
CA TYR A 228 -9.85 0.71 7.06
C TYR A 228 -9.41 1.79 8.03
N GLN A 229 -9.96 1.73 9.23
CA GLN A 229 -9.63 2.64 10.31
C GLN A 229 -9.21 1.85 11.53
N GLU A 230 -8.08 2.20 12.10
CA GLU A 230 -7.59 1.64 13.34
C GLU A 230 -7.26 2.79 14.30
N THR A 231 -7.71 2.66 15.53
CA THR A 231 -7.38 3.59 16.61
C THR A 231 -6.95 2.79 17.83
N GLN A 232 -5.77 3.11 18.34
CA GLN A 232 -5.24 2.51 19.55
C GLN A 232 -4.94 3.60 20.58
N TYR A 233 -5.43 3.41 21.79
CA TYR A 233 -5.11 4.21 22.95
C TYR A 233 -4.27 3.39 23.92
N TYR A 234 -3.16 3.94 24.33
CA TYR A 234 -2.32 3.36 25.36
C TYR A 234 -2.08 4.39 26.47
N GLY A 235 -2.12 3.93 27.71
CA GLY A 235 -1.74 4.74 28.86
C GLY A 235 -1.11 3.89 29.93
N ASP A 236 -0.13 4.43 30.62
CA ASP A 236 0.46 3.82 31.82
C ASP A 236 0.85 4.87 32.86
N ALA A 237 0.90 4.40 34.11
CA ALA A 237 1.47 5.15 35.21
C ALA A 237 2.35 4.20 36.05
N ILE A 238 3.56 4.66 36.37
CA ILE A 238 4.56 3.89 37.11
C ILE A 238 5.08 4.74 38.25
N LEU A 239 4.86 4.30 39.48
CA LEU A 239 5.45 4.85 40.70
C LEU A 239 6.77 4.13 40.95
N MET A 240 7.88 4.88 41.01
CA MET A 240 9.21 4.34 41.19
C MET A 240 9.76 4.84 42.54
N MET A 241 10.22 3.92 43.36
CA MET A 241 10.87 4.15 44.63
C MET A 241 12.34 3.72 44.55
N LYS A 242 13.25 4.62 44.92
CA LYS A 242 14.68 4.34 44.96
C LYS A 242 15.25 4.98 46.23
N LYS A 243 15.58 4.17 47.22
CA LYS A 243 16.10 4.65 48.49
C LYS A 243 17.28 3.79 48.93
N GLN A 244 18.27 4.45 49.46
CA GLN A 244 19.48 3.84 50.04
C GLN A 244 19.58 4.21 51.49
N TRP A 245 19.93 3.19 52.32
CA TRP A 245 20.25 3.35 53.74
C TRP A 245 21.58 2.61 53.97
N ASP A 246 22.61 3.26 54.38
CA ASP A 246 23.94 2.67 54.62
C ASP A 246 24.26 1.47 53.73
N ALA A 247 24.08 0.24 54.25
CA ALA A 247 24.36 -1.03 53.56
C ALA A 247 23.17 -1.58 52.70
N PHE A 248 21.99 -0.95 52.79
CA PHE A 248 20.78 -1.43 52.07
C PHE A 248 20.32 -0.44 51.00
N SER A 249 19.95 -0.97 49.86
CA SER A 249 19.27 -0.23 48.81
C SER A 249 17.94 -0.88 48.42
N LEU A 250 16.88 -0.08 48.29
CA LEU A 250 15.58 -0.48 47.82
C LEU A 250 15.32 0.17 46.47
N ASN A 251 15.06 -0.67 45.45
CA ASN A 251 14.49 -0.24 44.17
C ASN A 251 13.18 -0.99 43.98
N ALA A 252 12.07 -0.26 43.94
CA ALA A 252 10.76 -0.85 43.73
C ALA A 252 9.98 -0.04 42.69
N ALA A 253 9.12 -0.69 41.92
CA ALA A 253 8.22 -0.05 40.99
C ALA A 253 6.83 -0.68 41.09
N LEU A 254 5.81 0.18 41.09
CA LEU A 254 4.41 -0.20 40.99
C LEU A 254 3.79 0.51 39.80
N GLY A 255 3.18 -0.21 38.89
CA GLY A 255 2.61 0.36 37.70
C GLY A 255 1.30 -0.28 37.30
N ALA A 256 0.54 0.49 36.53
CA ALA A 256 -0.67 0.03 35.85
C ALA A 256 -0.67 0.58 34.42
N SER A 257 -1.27 -0.18 33.50
CA SER A 257 -1.42 0.24 32.11
C SER A 257 -2.80 -0.13 31.57
N ILE A 258 -3.24 0.61 30.56
CA ILE A 258 -4.44 0.34 29.78
C ILE A 258 -4.06 0.40 28.30
N ASN A 259 -4.62 -0.51 27.54
CA ASN A 259 -4.52 -0.52 26.08
C ASN A 259 -5.90 -0.86 25.51
N ASP A 260 -6.41 0.00 24.64
CA ASP A 260 -7.66 -0.21 23.93
C ASP A 260 -7.42 -0.02 22.42
N LYS A 261 -7.88 -0.98 21.60
CA LYS A 261 -7.70 -0.96 20.16
C LYS A 261 -9.03 -1.21 19.48
N THR A 262 -9.44 -0.28 18.64
CA THR A 262 -10.64 -0.37 17.81
C THR A 262 -10.25 -0.44 16.34
N VAL A 263 -10.84 -1.40 15.62
CA VAL A 263 -10.67 -1.55 14.17
C VAL A 263 -12.04 -1.52 13.51
N ASN A 264 -12.20 -0.62 12.54
CA ASN A 264 -13.36 -0.57 11.67
C ASN A 264 -12.89 -0.76 10.23
N SER A 265 -13.52 -1.66 9.50
CA SER A 265 -13.23 -1.81 8.07
C SER A 265 -14.50 -2.04 7.27
N THR A 266 -14.56 -1.40 6.12
CA THR A 266 -15.64 -1.56 5.15
C THR A 266 -15.03 -1.85 3.79
N ARG A 267 -15.55 -2.86 3.09
CA ARG A 267 -15.13 -3.20 1.74
C ARG A 267 -16.35 -3.36 0.85
N TYR A 268 -16.35 -2.63 -0.25
CA TYR A 268 -17.29 -2.76 -1.34
C TYR A 268 -16.57 -3.37 -2.54
N ASP A 269 -17.14 -4.39 -3.15
CA ASP A 269 -16.55 -5.09 -4.28
C ASP A 269 -17.66 -5.52 -5.24
N SER A 270 -17.62 -5.01 -6.46
CA SER A 270 -18.60 -5.38 -7.48
C SER A 270 -18.41 -6.81 -8.00
N LYS A 271 -17.35 -7.51 -7.61
CA LYS A 271 -17.01 -8.86 -8.11
C LYS A 271 -16.96 -8.94 -9.65
N THR A 272 -17.21 -10.12 -10.22
CA THR A 272 -17.04 -10.35 -11.65
C THR A 272 -18.29 -10.11 -12.49
N ALA A 273 -19.43 -9.72 -11.90
CA ALA A 273 -20.69 -9.66 -12.64
C ALA A 273 -21.49 -8.36 -12.50
N SER A 274 -20.95 -7.28 -11.94
CA SER A 274 -21.85 -6.39 -11.21
C SER A 274 -21.74 -4.90 -11.48
N LEU A 275 -21.05 -4.46 -12.55
CA LEU A 275 -21.15 -3.06 -13.02
C LEU A 275 -22.25 -2.92 -14.06
N LYS A 276 -23.15 -1.95 -13.86
CA LYS A 276 -24.24 -1.65 -14.79
C LYS A 276 -23.72 -1.07 -16.10
N TYR A 277 -22.82 -0.12 -16.00
CA TYR A 277 -22.17 0.52 -17.16
C TYR A 277 -20.67 0.23 -17.15
N ALA A 278 -20.13 -0.08 -18.31
CA ALA A 278 -18.72 -0.42 -18.47
C ALA A 278 -17.80 0.75 -18.07
N ASN A 279 -16.75 0.44 -17.33
CA ASN A 279 -15.69 1.39 -16.96
C ASN A 279 -16.16 2.61 -16.14
N VAL A 280 -17.34 2.55 -15.53
CA VAL A 280 -17.84 3.58 -14.63
C VAL A 280 -17.62 3.13 -13.17
N PHE A 281 -16.59 3.68 -12.53
CA PHE A 281 -16.09 3.20 -11.24
C PHE A 281 -16.60 4.05 -10.08
N ASN A 282 -17.83 3.77 -9.63
CA ASN A 282 -18.45 4.32 -8.44
C ASN A 282 -19.45 3.33 -7.82
N LEU A 283 -19.81 3.54 -6.58
CA LEU A 283 -20.72 2.65 -5.85
C LEU A 283 -22.14 2.62 -6.45
N ALA A 284 -22.62 3.72 -7.03
CA ALA A 284 -23.95 3.78 -7.64
C ALA A 284 -24.07 2.96 -8.93
N ASN A 285 -22.94 2.60 -9.54
CA ASN A 285 -22.90 1.76 -10.73
C ASN A 285 -22.86 0.25 -10.40
N ILE A 286 -22.75 -0.13 -9.13
CA ILE A 286 -22.75 -1.53 -8.72
C ILE A 286 -24.19 -2.05 -8.73
N ILE A 287 -24.39 -3.20 -9.37
CA ILE A 287 -25.71 -3.87 -9.40
C ILE A 287 -25.94 -4.52 -8.02
N MET A 288 -26.99 -4.09 -7.34
CA MET A 288 -27.37 -4.53 -6.00
C MET A 288 -28.52 -5.53 -6.06
N ASN A 289 -28.35 -6.67 -6.70
CA ASN A 289 -29.40 -7.67 -6.76
C ASN A 289 -28.88 -9.10 -6.49
N GLY A 290 -29.46 -9.71 -5.47
CA GLY A 290 -29.30 -11.12 -5.15
C GLY A 290 -27.86 -11.54 -4.91
N SER A 291 -27.49 -12.70 -5.47
CA SER A 291 -26.18 -13.34 -5.24
C SER A 291 -25.04 -12.82 -6.14
N ALA A 292 -25.31 -11.93 -7.07
CA ALA A 292 -24.33 -11.47 -8.09
C ALA A 292 -23.81 -10.04 -7.87
N GLY A 293 -24.13 -9.43 -6.76
CA GLY A 293 -23.93 -8.00 -6.62
C GLY A 293 -22.70 -7.60 -5.79
N LEU A 294 -22.94 -6.68 -4.94
CA LEU A 294 -21.99 -6.07 -4.03
C LEU A 294 -21.52 -7.07 -2.96
N ASP A 295 -20.21 -7.21 -2.82
CA ASP A 295 -19.61 -7.81 -1.64
C ASP A 295 -19.26 -6.70 -0.66
N GLN A 296 -20.08 -6.57 0.38
CA GLN A 296 -19.84 -5.63 1.47
C GLN A 296 -19.35 -6.41 2.68
N LYS A 297 -18.18 -6.04 3.18
CA LYS A 297 -17.66 -6.54 4.45
C LYS A 297 -17.49 -5.37 5.41
N ILE A 298 -18.11 -5.48 6.57
CA ILE A 298 -17.94 -4.57 7.70
C ILE A 298 -17.31 -5.39 8.83
N ASP A 299 -16.19 -4.93 9.35
CA ASP A 299 -15.50 -5.54 10.47
C ASP A 299 -15.22 -4.46 11.51
N ALA A 300 -15.79 -4.60 12.70
CA ALA A 300 -15.55 -3.72 13.84
C ALA A 300 -15.09 -4.59 15.00
N ARG A 301 -13.90 -4.30 15.54
CA ARG A 301 -13.30 -5.04 16.66
C ARG A 301 -12.79 -4.07 17.71
N ARG A 302 -12.99 -4.45 18.96
CA ARG A 302 -12.49 -3.73 20.13
C ARG A 302 -11.62 -4.63 20.98
#